data_a1b77e2a694e806013e2f3505db747d2
#
_entry.id   a1b77e2a694e806013e2f3505db747d2
#
_cell.length_a   1.000
_cell.length_b   1.000
_cell.length_c   1.000
_cell.angle_alpha   90.00
_cell.angle_beta   90.00
_cell.angle_gamma   90.00
#
_symmetry.space_group_name_H-M   'P 1'
#
loop_
_entity.id
_entity.type
_entity.pdbx_description
1 polymer ?
#
loop_
_entity_poly.entity_id
_entity_poly.type
_entity_poly.pdbx_seq_one_letter_code
_entity_poly.pdbx_strand_id
1 'polypeptide(L)'
;MKRKAPPPAPPAPGWRNRPALSTTYASTRCTDDYSSRPATPVAATNNLARKLATLCLNLVAVLPCAAIADRETDAAAFPAAVFHHFDHLVTETSIDGVPVDVINIYSLAPDYTYAAEPQEGYACVDDAARAIILLSLSLAREADDKKLHQLELLIAFVLRMQNENGYFNNFIWPNGSIDTTDKSSLAELNWWSLRALWGLEAGLRVLPQDSDLSRQTLVATDTLVANLKRELPVKPRVTRREEGLDLPNWLPTGSGADQAAVAVIGLLPYYDRTHDDKVLNIITAMADGIMHMQAGDTRRFPYGAHLSWRNEWHAWGSDQAYALLLAGQKLARPDYVHGGLLEVDHFYPYLIQRGYLSAFKVRKVGNRYLAIHEERFPQIAYGIRPMVYAAIEAYRITGKQRYLATALHAASWLTGTNAAHQAMYDAASGRIFDGIGPGAKVNRNSGAESTVEGLLALQDLESVARR
;
A
#
# COMPACT_ATOMS: atom_id res chain seq x y z
N MET A 1 37.20 6.14 -48.11
CA MET A 1 37.68 6.72 -46.86
C MET A 1 36.59 6.54 -45.81
N LYS A 2 36.75 5.56 -44.90
CA LYS A 2 35.81 5.30 -43.80
C LYS A 2 36.23 6.22 -42.62
N ARG A 3 35.33 7.09 -42.16
CA ARG A 3 35.57 7.91 -40.99
C ARG A 3 35.47 7.01 -39.76
N LYS A 4 36.53 7.00 -38.92
CA LYS A 4 36.57 6.37 -37.61
C LYS A 4 35.66 7.14 -36.66
N ALA A 5 34.85 6.41 -35.87
CA ALA A 5 34.06 6.94 -34.78
C ALA A 5 34.99 7.48 -33.67
N PRO A 6 34.61 8.55 -32.93
CA PRO A 6 35.37 9.07 -31.83
C PRO A 6 35.38 8.06 -30.64
N PRO A 7 36.42 8.11 -29.80
CA PRO A 7 36.50 7.22 -28.63
C PRO A 7 35.47 7.66 -27.57
N PRO A 8 35.01 6.71 -26.72
CA PRO A 8 34.08 7.03 -25.64
C PRO A 8 34.74 7.92 -24.58
N ALA A 9 33.93 8.82 -24.00
CA ALA A 9 34.35 9.71 -22.93
C ALA A 9 34.82 8.93 -21.68
N PRO A 10 35.81 9.46 -20.93
CA PRO A 10 36.27 8.81 -19.70
C PRO A 10 35.18 8.88 -18.61
N PRO A 11 35.07 7.86 -17.74
CA PRO A 11 34.11 7.87 -16.64
C PRO A 11 34.43 8.98 -15.62
N ALA A 12 33.41 9.63 -15.11
CA ALA A 12 33.51 10.66 -14.10
C ALA A 12 34.20 10.12 -12.82
N PRO A 13 35.10 10.88 -12.19
CA PRO A 13 35.79 10.44 -10.98
C PRO A 13 34.89 10.58 -9.75
N GLY A 14 34.71 9.51 -8.96
CA GLY A 14 34.26 9.68 -7.59
C GLY A 14 33.42 8.59 -6.93
N TRP A 15 33.09 7.48 -7.57
CA TRP A 15 32.15 6.48 -7.00
C TRP A 15 32.77 5.18 -6.48
N ARG A 16 34.08 5.10 -6.32
CA ARG A 16 34.72 3.95 -5.67
C ARG A 16 35.01 4.27 -4.22
N ASN A 17 34.36 3.60 -3.28
CA ASN A 17 34.50 3.61 -1.82
C ASN A 17 33.37 4.37 -1.05
N ARG A 18 32.12 4.06 -1.31
CA ARG A 18 31.11 4.15 -0.25
C ARG A 18 30.71 2.72 0.15
N PRO A 19 30.51 2.42 1.47
CA PRO A 19 29.96 1.14 1.86
C PRO A 19 28.64 0.97 1.15
N ALA A 20 28.42 -0.22 0.57
CA ALA A 20 27.13 -0.59 0.01
C ALA A 20 26.05 -0.20 1.01
N LEU A 21 25.10 0.66 0.58
CA LEU A 21 23.87 0.89 1.32
C LEU A 21 23.33 -0.50 1.58
N SER A 22 23.23 -0.89 2.85
CA SER A 22 22.74 -2.21 3.21
C SER A 22 21.31 -2.29 2.70
N THR A 23 21.12 -3.00 1.61
CA THR A 23 19.88 -3.25 0.86
C THR A 23 18.76 -3.91 1.67
N THR A 24 18.85 -3.91 2.99
CA THR A 24 17.89 -4.52 3.90
C THR A 24 16.66 -3.66 4.20
N TYR A 25 16.55 -2.45 3.65
CA TYR A 25 15.39 -1.58 3.86
C TYR A 25 14.86 -0.89 2.60
N ALA A 26 15.45 -1.17 1.45
CA ALA A 26 14.81 -0.83 0.20
C ALA A 26 13.54 -1.69 0.09
N SER A 27 12.41 -1.04 0.16
CA SER A 27 11.06 -1.56 -0.09
C SER A 27 10.95 -3.08 -0.06
N THR A 28 10.22 -3.63 0.88
CA THR A 28 9.60 -4.96 0.76
C THR A 28 8.61 -4.92 -0.43
N ARG A 29 9.10 -4.48 -1.58
CA ARG A 29 8.34 -4.52 -2.82
C ARG A 29 8.31 -5.94 -3.27
N CYS A 30 7.16 -6.42 -3.64
CA CYS A 30 6.89 -7.73 -4.15
C CYS A 30 7.83 -8.11 -5.30
N THR A 31 9.01 -8.63 -4.99
CA THR A 31 9.79 -9.46 -5.87
C THR A 31 9.81 -10.85 -5.30
N ASP A 32 8.64 -11.48 -5.22
CA ASP A 32 8.57 -12.91 -4.95
C ASP A 32 9.05 -13.66 -6.19
N ASP A 33 10.19 -14.30 -6.01
CA ASP A 33 10.84 -15.17 -6.99
C ASP A 33 9.91 -16.35 -7.34
N TYR A 34 9.24 -16.29 -8.48
CA TYR A 34 8.37 -17.33 -9.04
C TYR A 34 9.18 -18.54 -9.61
N SER A 35 10.40 -18.79 -9.16
CA SER A 35 11.17 -19.95 -9.59
C SER A 35 11.04 -21.11 -8.58
N SER A 36 10.18 -22.06 -8.91
CA SER A 36 10.10 -23.38 -8.28
C SER A 36 11.42 -24.14 -8.42
N ARG A 37 12.18 -24.29 -7.32
CA ARG A 37 13.20 -25.33 -7.21
C ARG A 37 12.68 -26.46 -6.34
N PRO A 38 12.83 -27.73 -6.77
CA PRO A 38 12.41 -28.89 -5.96
C PRO A 38 13.37 -29.09 -4.79
N ALA A 39 12.80 -29.30 -3.60
CA ALA A 39 13.53 -29.62 -2.39
C ALA A 39 14.09 -31.08 -2.49
N THR A 40 15.38 -31.24 -2.30
CA THR A 40 16.02 -32.52 -2.02
C THR A 40 15.77 -32.94 -0.56
N PRO A 41 15.50 -34.22 -0.28
CA PRO A 41 15.29 -34.68 1.08
C PRO A 41 16.60 -34.88 1.81
N VAL A 42 16.74 -34.27 2.99
CA VAL A 42 17.81 -34.58 3.94
C VAL A 42 17.31 -35.64 4.94
N ALA A 43 18.07 -36.70 5.05
CA ALA A 43 17.78 -37.86 5.85
C ALA A 43 17.73 -37.59 7.36
N ALA A 44 16.81 -38.32 8.01
CA ALA A 44 16.68 -38.36 9.46
C ALA A 44 17.85 -39.10 10.13
N THR A 45 18.36 -38.52 11.20
CA THR A 45 19.09 -39.29 12.23
C THR A 45 18.42 -39.07 13.58
N ASN A 46 17.88 -40.19 14.09
CA ASN A 46 17.44 -40.36 15.46
C ASN A 46 18.58 -40.14 16.44
N ASN A 47 18.37 -39.41 17.53
CA ASN A 47 18.90 -39.88 18.82
C ASN A 47 18.09 -39.36 20.02
N LEU A 48 17.83 -40.28 20.88
CA LEU A 48 17.05 -40.37 22.09
C LEU A 48 17.75 -39.65 23.26
N ALA A 49 17.07 -38.73 23.92
CA ALA A 49 17.30 -38.50 25.36
C ALA A 49 16.03 -37.91 26.01
N ARG A 50 15.42 -38.78 26.79
CA ARG A 50 14.42 -38.43 27.85
C ARG A 50 15.12 -37.62 28.96
N LYS A 51 14.50 -36.56 29.49
CA LYS A 51 13.99 -36.44 30.87
C LYS A 51 13.67 -34.98 31.25
N LEU A 52 12.60 -34.94 32.01
CA LEU A 52 12.16 -33.95 32.99
C LEU A 52 11.24 -32.83 32.50
N ALA A 53 9.97 -33.14 32.74
CA ALA A 53 8.88 -32.18 32.83
C ALA A 53 9.11 -31.27 34.07
N THR A 54 9.05 -29.95 33.84
CA THR A 54 8.70 -29.01 34.88
C THR A 54 7.51 -28.22 34.37
N LEU A 55 6.39 -28.45 35.02
CA LEU A 55 5.09 -27.83 34.78
C LEU A 55 5.18 -26.37 35.25
N CYS A 56 5.36 -25.44 34.33
CA CYS A 56 5.05 -24.03 34.55
C CYS A 56 3.71 -23.75 33.89
N LEU A 57 2.65 -23.83 34.68
CA LEU A 57 1.35 -23.25 34.37
C LEU A 57 1.52 -21.73 34.30
N ASN A 58 1.74 -21.18 33.11
CA ASN A 58 1.51 -19.77 32.89
C ASN A 58 0.01 -19.57 32.70
N LEU A 59 -0.66 -19.20 33.78
CA LEU A 59 -1.99 -18.63 33.80
C LEU A 59 -1.88 -17.27 33.10
N VAL A 60 -2.07 -17.23 31.79
CA VAL A 60 -2.36 -15.98 31.10
C VAL A 60 -3.78 -15.61 31.48
N ALA A 61 -3.89 -14.72 32.48
CA ALA A 61 -5.15 -14.08 32.81
C ALA A 61 -5.63 -13.35 31.53
N VAL A 62 -6.66 -13.90 30.90
CA VAL A 62 -7.46 -13.20 29.88
C VAL A 62 -8.20 -12.11 30.66
N LEU A 63 -7.61 -10.93 30.74
CA LEU A 63 -8.33 -9.74 31.17
C LEU A 63 -9.42 -9.47 30.14
N PRO A 64 -10.67 -9.24 30.58
CA PRO A 64 -11.75 -8.92 29.64
C PRO A 64 -11.40 -7.61 28.92
N CYS A 65 -11.77 -7.56 27.66
CA CYS A 65 -11.62 -6.42 26.72
C CYS A 65 -12.53 -5.24 27.11
N ALA A 66 -12.36 -4.71 28.33
CA ALA A 66 -13.16 -3.65 28.92
C ALA A 66 -12.32 -2.72 29.77
N ALA A 67 -11.23 -2.18 29.23
CA ALA A 67 -10.51 -1.05 29.82
C ALA A 67 -9.54 -0.40 28.82
N ILE A 68 -9.99 -0.12 27.58
CA ILE A 68 -9.53 1.08 26.88
C ILE A 68 -10.61 2.11 27.16
N ALA A 69 -10.71 2.47 28.45
CA ALA A 69 -11.61 3.50 28.91
C ALA A 69 -11.03 4.86 28.58
N ASP A 70 -11.78 5.63 27.79
CA ASP A 70 -11.97 7.08 27.84
C ASP A 70 -10.74 7.94 28.25
N ARG A 71 -9.68 7.89 27.46
CA ARG A 71 -9.08 9.16 27.07
C ARG A 71 -9.81 9.53 25.77
N GLU A 72 -10.64 10.57 25.81
CA GLU A 72 -11.07 11.28 24.63
C GLU A 72 -9.81 11.61 23.83
N THR A 73 -9.48 10.75 22.87
CA THR A 73 -8.43 11.01 21.91
C THR A 73 -9.04 12.00 20.93
N ASP A 74 -8.80 13.28 21.23
CA ASP A 74 -9.28 14.38 20.41
C ASP A 74 -8.55 14.33 19.06
N ALA A 75 -9.29 14.07 17.98
CA ALA A 75 -8.75 14.09 16.64
C ALA A 75 -8.17 15.48 16.27
N ALA A 76 -8.69 16.55 16.91
CA ALA A 76 -8.16 17.91 16.76
C ALA A 76 -6.76 18.09 17.40
N ALA A 77 -6.33 17.18 18.28
CA ALA A 77 -5.01 17.20 18.90
C ALA A 77 -3.93 16.51 18.02
N PHE A 78 -4.31 15.86 16.93
CA PHE A 78 -3.36 15.24 16.01
C PHE A 78 -2.66 16.31 15.17
N PRO A 79 -1.34 16.15 14.88
CA PRO A 79 -0.62 17.13 14.08
C PRO A 79 -1.20 17.20 12.66
N ALA A 80 -1.31 18.43 12.13
CA ALA A 80 -1.77 18.66 10.78
C ALA A 80 -0.81 18.08 9.72
N ALA A 81 -1.35 17.75 8.54
CA ALA A 81 -0.56 17.34 7.39
C ALA A 81 0.21 18.54 6.80
N VAL A 82 1.55 18.52 6.93
CA VAL A 82 2.45 19.56 6.42
C VAL A 82 3.14 19.09 5.15
N PHE A 83 3.03 19.86 4.07
CA PHE A 83 3.46 19.48 2.72
C PHE A 83 4.92 19.87 2.38
N HIS A 84 5.67 20.53 3.26
CA HIS A 84 7.01 21.04 2.93
C HIS A 84 7.95 19.96 2.39
N HIS A 85 7.97 18.78 3.02
CA HIS A 85 8.82 17.70 2.53
C HIS A 85 8.25 17.00 1.29
N PHE A 86 6.94 16.93 1.15
CA PHE A 86 6.30 16.50 -0.09
C PHE A 86 6.71 17.40 -1.26
N ASP A 87 6.63 18.73 -1.10
CA ASP A 87 7.07 19.70 -2.08
C ASP A 87 8.57 19.57 -2.41
N HIS A 88 9.40 19.22 -1.41
CA HIS A 88 10.81 18.93 -1.63
C HIS A 88 11.03 17.69 -2.50
N LEU A 89 10.18 16.65 -2.36
CA LEU A 89 10.31 15.41 -3.13
C LEU A 89 9.81 15.55 -4.57
N VAL A 90 8.91 16.49 -4.85
CA VAL A 90 8.37 16.72 -6.19
C VAL A 90 9.35 17.60 -6.96
N THR A 91 9.75 17.12 -8.15
CA THR A 91 10.67 17.85 -9.03
C THR A 91 10.19 17.84 -10.47
N GLU A 92 10.27 18.99 -11.13
CA GLU A 92 9.95 19.14 -12.54
C GLU A 92 11.04 18.52 -13.41
N THR A 93 10.62 17.80 -14.45
CA THR A 93 11.48 17.24 -15.48
C THR A 93 10.75 17.23 -16.82
N SER A 94 11.29 16.53 -17.83
CA SER A 94 10.59 16.32 -19.08
C SER A 94 10.78 14.90 -19.60
N ILE A 95 9.73 14.35 -20.18
CA ILE A 95 9.76 13.07 -20.91
C ILE A 95 9.34 13.37 -22.33
N ASP A 96 10.19 13.02 -23.31
CA ASP A 96 9.98 13.31 -24.74
C ASP A 96 9.63 14.79 -25.02
N GLY A 97 10.24 15.70 -24.28
CA GLY A 97 10.03 17.14 -24.41
C GLY A 97 8.73 17.66 -23.78
N VAL A 98 7.98 16.84 -23.09
CA VAL A 98 6.77 17.24 -22.36
C VAL A 98 7.11 17.46 -20.88
N PRO A 99 6.82 18.65 -20.32
CA PRO A 99 7.00 18.91 -18.90
C PRO A 99 6.15 17.97 -18.04
N VAL A 100 6.74 17.42 -16.98
CA VAL A 100 6.11 16.56 -16.00
C VAL A 100 6.71 16.80 -14.62
N ASP A 101 5.94 16.55 -13.57
CA ASP A 101 6.49 16.38 -12.24
C ASP A 101 6.71 14.91 -11.95
N VAL A 102 7.82 14.61 -11.27
CA VAL A 102 8.09 13.31 -10.66
C VAL A 102 8.24 13.46 -9.17
N ILE A 103 7.99 12.39 -8.42
CA ILE A 103 8.28 12.36 -7.00
C ILE A 103 9.49 11.46 -6.74
N ASN A 104 10.53 12.00 -6.11
CA ASN A 104 11.76 11.29 -5.84
C ASN A 104 11.53 10.19 -4.80
N ILE A 105 11.81 8.92 -5.17
CA ILE A 105 11.54 7.74 -4.33
C ILE A 105 12.34 7.79 -3.05
N TYR A 106 13.64 8.18 -3.14
CA TYR A 106 14.56 8.14 -2.02
C TYR A 106 15.09 9.54 -1.67
N SER A 107 15.02 9.86 -0.38
CA SER A 107 15.57 11.09 0.19
C SER A 107 16.29 10.72 1.49
N LEU A 108 17.62 10.92 1.50
CA LEU A 108 18.54 10.34 2.49
C LEU A 108 18.87 11.31 3.61
N ALA A 109 18.63 10.92 4.85
CA ALA A 109 19.05 11.65 6.03
C ALA A 109 20.59 11.70 6.12
N PRO A 110 21.19 12.78 6.76
CA PRO A 110 20.48 13.88 7.44
C PRO A 110 20.07 15.03 6.51
N ASP A 111 20.66 15.13 5.31
CA ASP A 111 20.54 16.30 4.42
C ASP A 111 19.35 16.17 3.44
N TYR A 112 18.72 14.99 3.42
CA TYR A 112 17.57 14.66 2.56
C TYR A 112 17.84 14.88 1.07
N THR A 113 19.07 14.58 0.66
CA THR A 113 19.46 14.53 -0.75
C THR A 113 18.81 13.36 -1.47
N TYR A 114 18.49 13.54 -2.75
CA TYR A 114 17.89 12.49 -3.55
C TYR A 114 18.91 11.38 -3.85
N ALA A 115 18.40 10.16 -3.94
CA ALA A 115 19.16 9.01 -4.40
C ALA A 115 18.34 8.26 -5.46
N ALA A 116 19.04 7.50 -6.29
CA ALA A 116 18.43 6.59 -7.25
C ALA A 116 19.00 5.20 -7.02
N GLU A 117 18.14 4.20 -7.05
CA GLU A 117 18.56 2.81 -7.03
C GLU A 117 18.98 2.37 -8.43
N PRO A 118 20.11 1.67 -8.58
CA PRO A 118 20.62 1.28 -9.89
C PRO A 118 19.68 0.36 -10.69
N GLN A 119 18.72 -0.29 -10.03
CA GLN A 119 17.77 -1.22 -10.65
C GLN A 119 16.35 -0.65 -10.74
N GLU A 120 16.04 0.42 -10.03
CA GLU A 120 14.67 0.96 -9.92
C GLU A 120 14.54 2.42 -10.41
N GLY A 121 15.65 3.09 -10.73
CA GLY A 121 15.61 4.50 -11.12
C GLY A 121 15.42 5.46 -9.93
N TYR A 122 14.76 6.60 -10.15
CA TYR A 122 14.61 7.65 -9.13
C TYR A 122 13.18 8.09 -8.87
N ALA A 123 12.24 7.73 -9.76
CA ALA A 123 10.82 8.04 -9.64
C ALA A 123 9.98 6.90 -10.22
N CYS A 124 8.74 6.74 -9.74
CA CYS A 124 7.87 5.67 -10.17
C CYS A 124 6.39 6.08 -10.25
N VAL A 125 5.63 5.35 -11.06
CA VAL A 125 4.17 5.52 -11.21
C VAL A 125 3.44 5.24 -9.90
N ASP A 126 3.90 4.25 -9.13
CA ASP A 126 3.25 3.85 -7.88
C ASP A 126 3.20 5.01 -6.89
N ASP A 127 4.32 5.72 -6.69
CA ASP A 127 4.40 6.87 -5.79
C ASP A 127 3.74 8.13 -6.38
N ALA A 128 3.86 8.35 -7.70
CA ALA A 128 3.16 9.46 -8.36
C ALA A 128 1.64 9.32 -8.26
N ALA A 129 1.11 8.12 -8.42
CA ALA A 129 -0.32 7.86 -8.26
C ALA A 129 -0.81 8.12 -6.83
N ARG A 130 -0.02 7.74 -5.79
CA ARG A 130 -0.30 8.11 -4.40
C ARG A 130 -0.27 9.63 -4.19
N ALA A 131 0.70 10.32 -4.79
CA ALA A 131 0.79 11.78 -4.73
C ALA A 131 -0.42 12.46 -5.37
N ILE A 132 -0.90 11.94 -6.52
CA ILE A 132 -2.13 12.42 -7.16
C ILE A 132 -3.34 12.25 -6.22
N ILE A 133 -3.48 11.11 -5.53
CA ILE A 133 -4.55 10.89 -4.54
C ILE A 133 -4.45 11.91 -3.41
N LEU A 134 -3.25 12.13 -2.85
CA LEU A 134 -2.99 13.09 -1.78
C LEU A 134 -3.41 14.52 -2.18
N LEU A 135 -2.95 14.98 -3.34
CA LEU A 135 -3.28 16.31 -3.86
C LEU A 135 -4.77 16.45 -4.18
N SER A 136 -5.39 15.40 -4.77
CA SER A 136 -6.82 15.40 -5.07
C SER A 136 -7.68 15.56 -3.81
N LEU A 137 -7.31 14.87 -2.73
CA LEU A 137 -8.00 15.01 -1.43
C LEU A 137 -7.81 16.41 -0.82
N SER A 138 -6.64 17.03 -1.01
CA SER A 138 -6.37 18.40 -0.57
C SER A 138 -7.21 19.39 -1.36
N LEU A 139 -7.20 19.31 -2.69
CA LEU A 139 -7.90 20.20 -3.62
C LEU A 139 -9.42 20.08 -3.51
N ALA A 140 -9.95 18.91 -3.17
CA ALA A 140 -11.39 18.73 -2.89
C ALA A 140 -11.85 19.49 -1.65
N ARG A 141 -10.95 19.89 -0.76
CA ARG A 141 -11.26 20.67 0.47
C ARG A 141 -11.03 22.15 0.28
N GLU A 142 -9.98 22.52 -0.39
CA GLU A 142 -9.54 23.89 -0.57
C GLU A 142 -8.84 24.07 -1.90
N ALA A 143 -9.25 25.07 -2.67
CA ALA A 143 -8.59 25.40 -3.93
C ALA A 143 -7.18 25.94 -3.67
N ASP A 144 -6.20 25.41 -4.43
CA ASP A 144 -4.79 25.78 -4.32
C ASP A 144 -4.15 25.60 -5.71
N ASP A 145 -3.84 26.73 -6.36
CA ASP A 145 -3.33 26.74 -7.73
C ASP A 145 -1.98 26.01 -7.84
N LYS A 146 -1.12 26.08 -6.82
CA LYS A 146 0.16 25.37 -6.80
C LYS A 146 -0.05 23.85 -6.77
N LYS A 147 -0.93 23.38 -5.90
CA LYS A 147 -1.25 21.94 -5.81
C LYS A 147 -1.95 21.44 -7.05
N LEU A 148 -2.82 22.26 -7.65
CA LEU A 148 -3.46 21.91 -8.93
C LEU A 148 -2.41 21.75 -10.02
N HIS A 149 -1.47 22.66 -10.14
CA HIS A 149 -0.39 22.58 -11.11
C HIS A 149 0.51 21.36 -10.90
N GLN A 150 0.90 21.05 -9.65
CA GLN A 150 1.64 19.83 -9.31
C GLN A 150 0.83 18.57 -9.67
N LEU A 151 -0.47 18.55 -9.38
CA LEU A 151 -1.36 17.44 -9.75
C LEU A 151 -1.38 17.24 -11.27
N GLU A 152 -1.50 18.31 -12.05
CA GLU A 152 -1.53 18.27 -13.52
C GLU A 152 -0.23 17.67 -14.09
N LEU A 153 0.93 18.09 -13.58
CA LEU A 153 2.22 17.60 -14.02
C LEU A 153 2.50 16.15 -13.57
N LEU A 154 2.05 15.74 -12.37
CA LEU A 154 2.11 14.34 -11.93
C LEU A 154 1.19 13.44 -12.77
N ILE A 155 -0.01 13.90 -13.14
CA ILE A 155 -0.88 13.18 -14.06
C ILE A 155 -0.20 13.05 -15.42
N ALA A 156 0.39 14.13 -15.93
CA ALA A 156 1.13 14.09 -17.20
C ALA A 156 2.26 13.05 -17.16
N PHE A 157 2.99 12.94 -16.03
CA PHE A 157 3.98 11.88 -15.81
C PHE A 157 3.36 10.48 -15.92
N VAL A 158 2.30 10.21 -15.15
CA VAL A 158 1.64 8.89 -15.16
C VAL A 158 1.15 8.53 -16.56
N LEU A 159 0.57 9.49 -17.29
CA LEU A 159 0.13 9.26 -18.68
C LEU A 159 1.29 8.89 -19.63
N ARG A 160 2.49 9.48 -19.46
CA ARG A 160 3.68 9.14 -20.24
C ARG A 160 4.22 7.75 -19.95
N MET A 161 3.93 7.22 -18.76
CA MET A 161 4.35 5.87 -18.36
C MET A 161 3.42 4.78 -18.89
N GLN A 162 2.27 5.13 -19.53
CA GLN A 162 1.37 4.14 -20.12
C GLN A 162 1.99 3.56 -21.40
N ASN A 163 2.14 2.23 -21.38
CA ASN A 163 2.66 1.47 -22.52
C ASN A 163 1.59 1.27 -23.59
N GLU A 164 1.99 0.97 -24.83
CA GLU A 164 1.09 0.71 -25.96
C GLU A 164 0.07 -0.41 -25.69
N ASN A 165 0.40 -1.35 -24.79
CA ASN A 165 -0.50 -2.41 -24.37
C ASN A 165 -1.61 -1.93 -23.42
N GLY A 166 -1.58 -0.66 -22.96
CA GLY A 166 -2.56 -0.04 -22.08
C GLY A 166 -2.30 -0.21 -20.59
N TYR A 167 -1.29 -0.97 -20.19
CA TYR A 167 -0.77 -1.00 -18.82
C TYR A 167 0.32 0.06 -18.64
N PHE A 168 0.83 0.21 -17.42
CA PHE A 168 1.85 1.21 -17.07
C PHE A 168 3.18 0.54 -16.78
N ASN A 169 4.28 1.10 -17.29
CA ASN A 169 5.61 0.86 -16.75
C ASN A 169 5.74 1.64 -15.44
N ASN A 170 6.58 1.17 -14.50
CA ASN A 170 6.64 1.78 -13.17
C ASN A 170 7.76 2.82 -13.05
N PHE A 171 8.98 2.48 -13.44
CA PHE A 171 10.16 3.27 -13.14
C PHE A 171 10.69 4.09 -14.31
N ILE A 172 11.30 5.25 -13.97
CA ILE A 172 12.03 6.11 -14.89
C ILE A 172 13.46 6.29 -14.40
N TRP A 173 14.41 6.26 -15.34
CA TRP A 173 15.83 6.49 -15.08
C TRP A 173 16.17 7.97 -15.06
N PRO A 174 17.30 8.40 -14.39
CA PRO A 174 17.72 9.80 -14.37
C PRO A 174 17.96 10.45 -15.73
N ASN A 175 18.16 9.65 -16.78
CA ASN A 175 18.30 10.13 -18.15
C ASN A 175 16.96 10.35 -18.89
N GLY A 176 15.84 10.16 -18.18
CA GLY A 176 14.48 10.31 -18.74
C GLY A 176 13.94 9.08 -19.49
N SER A 177 14.71 7.99 -19.59
CA SER A 177 14.22 6.76 -20.22
C SER A 177 13.34 5.95 -19.27
N ILE A 178 12.26 5.35 -19.81
CA ILE A 178 11.36 4.48 -19.07
C ILE A 178 12.00 3.10 -18.95
N ASP A 179 11.96 2.51 -17.76
CA ASP A 179 12.35 1.12 -17.56
C ASP A 179 11.22 0.19 -18.03
N THR A 180 11.50 -0.56 -19.09
CA THR A 180 10.57 -1.52 -19.69
C THR A 180 11.00 -2.97 -19.50
N THR A 181 12.04 -3.22 -18.70
CA THR A 181 12.72 -4.52 -18.65
C THR A 181 12.77 -5.14 -17.24
N ASP A 182 12.87 -4.33 -16.19
CA ASP A 182 12.86 -4.86 -14.84
C ASP A 182 11.47 -5.37 -14.44
N LYS A 183 11.43 -6.45 -13.67
CA LYS A 183 10.19 -7.08 -13.20
C LYS A 183 9.31 -6.12 -12.41
N SER A 184 9.91 -5.18 -11.67
CA SER A 184 9.22 -4.16 -10.90
C SER A 184 8.71 -2.98 -11.74
N SER A 185 8.92 -3.02 -13.08
CA SER A 185 8.51 -1.98 -14.01
C SER A 185 7.72 -2.46 -15.23
N LEU A 186 7.48 -3.78 -15.37
CA LEU A 186 6.76 -4.32 -16.53
C LEU A 186 5.33 -3.78 -16.62
N ALA A 187 4.92 -3.41 -17.84
CA ALA A 187 3.56 -2.95 -18.13
C ALA A 187 2.60 -4.14 -18.21
N GLU A 188 2.04 -4.54 -17.08
CA GLU A 188 1.13 -5.68 -16.94
C GLU A 188 0.12 -5.47 -15.80
N LEU A 189 -0.75 -6.46 -15.55
CA LEU A 189 -1.67 -6.43 -14.42
C LEU A 189 -0.91 -6.58 -13.11
N ASN A 190 -0.65 -5.46 -12.43
CA ASN A 190 0.10 -5.41 -11.18
C ASN A 190 -0.23 -4.15 -10.36
N TRP A 191 0.52 -3.97 -9.26
CA TRP A 191 0.30 -2.90 -8.28
C TRP A 191 0.26 -1.50 -8.89
N TRP A 192 1.28 -1.12 -9.68
CA TRP A 192 1.40 0.25 -10.20
C TRP A 192 0.36 0.55 -11.26
N SER A 193 -0.03 -0.41 -12.10
CA SER A 193 -1.13 -0.23 -13.05
C SER A 193 -2.47 -0.04 -12.33
N LEU A 194 -2.74 -0.84 -11.28
CA LEU A 194 -3.97 -0.69 -10.49
C LEU A 194 -3.98 0.60 -9.67
N ARG A 195 -2.83 1.01 -9.16
CA ARG A 195 -2.71 2.27 -8.41
C ARG A 195 -2.78 3.48 -9.35
N ALA A 196 -2.24 3.39 -10.56
CA ALA A 196 -2.44 4.41 -11.59
C ALA A 196 -3.93 4.66 -11.85
N LEU A 197 -4.75 3.59 -11.95
CA LEU A 197 -6.20 3.74 -12.06
C LEU A 197 -6.78 4.54 -10.88
N TRP A 198 -6.43 4.17 -9.65
CA TRP A 198 -6.92 4.89 -8.47
C TRP A 198 -6.49 6.36 -8.48
N GLY A 199 -5.21 6.64 -8.77
CA GLY A 199 -4.68 8.00 -8.84
C GLY A 199 -5.34 8.84 -9.93
N LEU A 200 -5.43 8.30 -11.16
CA LEU A 200 -6.03 9.00 -12.29
C LEU A 200 -7.52 9.28 -12.08
N GLU A 201 -8.28 8.32 -11.56
CA GLU A 201 -9.71 8.53 -11.24
C GLU A 201 -9.90 9.52 -10.06
N ALA A 202 -8.97 9.58 -9.11
CA ALA A 202 -8.98 10.63 -8.08
C ALA A 202 -8.70 12.01 -8.69
N GLY A 203 -7.71 12.12 -9.59
CA GLY A 203 -7.36 13.35 -10.29
C GLY A 203 -8.50 13.90 -11.15
N LEU A 204 -9.21 13.03 -11.87
CA LEU A 204 -10.37 13.42 -12.70
C LEU A 204 -11.47 14.16 -11.93
N ARG A 205 -11.56 13.97 -10.61
CA ARG A 205 -12.59 14.66 -9.78
C ARG A 205 -12.27 16.12 -9.52
N VAL A 206 -11.02 16.54 -9.69
CA VAL A 206 -10.56 17.90 -9.37
C VAL A 206 -9.97 18.63 -10.59
N LEU A 207 -9.64 17.90 -11.66
CA LEU A 207 -9.23 18.51 -12.91
C LEU A 207 -10.39 19.28 -13.57
N PRO A 208 -10.10 20.40 -14.27
CA PRO A 208 -11.10 21.05 -15.13
C PRO A 208 -11.63 20.06 -16.19
N GLN A 209 -12.95 19.85 -16.21
CA GLN A 209 -13.59 18.79 -17.01
C GLN A 209 -13.32 18.90 -18.52
N ASP A 210 -13.23 20.12 -19.04
CA ASP A 210 -13.03 20.39 -20.47
C ASP A 210 -11.55 20.53 -20.87
N SER A 211 -10.61 20.24 -19.96
CA SER A 211 -9.18 20.33 -20.26
C SER A 211 -8.72 19.18 -21.17
N ASP A 212 -7.65 19.43 -21.93
CA ASP A 212 -7.00 18.38 -22.72
C ASP A 212 -6.47 17.26 -21.84
N LEU A 213 -5.95 17.61 -20.66
CA LEU A 213 -5.45 16.65 -19.70
C LEU A 213 -6.54 15.73 -19.18
N SER A 214 -7.74 16.26 -18.86
CA SER A 214 -8.90 15.44 -18.46
C SER A 214 -9.27 14.46 -19.56
N ARG A 215 -9.33 14.90 -20.84
CA ARG A 215 -9.62 14.02 -21.97
C ARG A 215 -8.59 12.90 -22.13
N GLN A 216 -7.29 13.23 -22.02
CA GLN A 216 -6.22 12.24 -22.08
C GLN A 216 -6.29 11.25 -20.92
N THR A 217 -6.59 11.72 -19.71
CA THR A 217 -6.75 10.89 -18.52
C THR A 217 -7.92 9.92 -18.66
N LEU A 218 -9.05 10.37 -19.21
CA LEU A 218 -10.21 9.50 -19.51
C LEU A 218 -9.83 8.38 -20.49
N VAL A 219 -9.13 8.73 -21.59
CA VAL A 219 -8.68 7.73 -22.57
C VAL A 219 -7.73 6.71 -21.94
N ALA A 220 -6.81 7.15 -21.08
CA ALA A 220 -5.85 6.26 -20.41
C ALA A 220 -6.54 5.30 -19.45
N THR A 221 -7.48 5.80 -18.64
CA THR A 221 -8.24 4.94 -17.72
C THR A 221 -9.18 3.98 -18.45
N ASP A 222 -9.82 4.43 -19.52
CA ASP A 222 -10.68 3.58 -20.37
C ASP A 222 -9.87 2.45 -21.02
N THR A 223 -8.65 2.75 -21.49
CA THR A 223 -7.73 1.76 -22.08
C THR A 223 -7.30 0.72 -21.07
N LEU A 224 -6.90 1.16 -19.86
CA LEU A 224 -6.55 0.24 -18.77
C LEU A 224 -7.74 -0.62 -18.37
N VAL A 225 -8.92 -0.03 -18.17
CA VAL A 225 -10.13 -0.77 -17.76
C VAL A 225 -10.58 -1.75 -18.84
N ALA A 226 -10.35 -1.44 -20.12
CA ALA A 226 -10.59 -2.41 -21.21
C ALA A 226 -9.71 -3.67 -21.07
N ASN A 227 -8.47 -3.54 -20.56
CA ASN A 227 -7.61 -4.67 -20.23
C ASN A 227 -8.16 -5.44 -19.02
N LEU A 228 -8.50 -4.73 -17.95
CA LEU A 228 -9.06 -5.37 -16.75
C LEU A 228 -10.34 -6.17 -17.05
N LYS A 229 -11.19 -5.68 -17.97
CA LYS A 229 -12.38 -6.41 -18.44
C LYS A 229 -12.07 -7.72 -19.18
N ARG A 230 -10.88 -7.85 -19.76
CA ARG A 230 -10.45 -9.09 -20.45
C ARG A 230 -9.80 -10.07 -19.48
N GLU A 231 -9.10 -9.58 -18.47
CA GLU A 231 -8.26 -10.38 -17.59
C GLU A 231 -8.89 -10.69 -16.24
N LEU A 232 -9.80 -9.83 -15.74
CA LEU A 232 -10.46 -10.01 -14.46
C LEU A 232 -11.95 -10.33 -14.60
N PRO A 233 -12.48 -11.19 -13.72
CA PRO A 233 -11.75 -12.07 -12.80
C PRO A 233 -10.94 -13.12 -13.55
N VAL A 234 -9.78 -13.48 -13.02
CA VAL A 234 -8.96 -14.57 -13.58
C VAL A 234 -9.79 -15.85 -13.67
N LYS A 235 -9.72 -16.56 -14.78
CA LYS A 235 -10.51 -17.77 -15.01
C LYS A 235 -9.63 -19.02 -14.95
N PRO A 236 -10.20 -20.16 -14.50
CA PRO A 236 -11.55 -20.34 -13.97
C PRO A 236 -11.71 -19.84 -12.52
N ARG A 237 -12.91 -19.40 -12.14
CA ARG A 237 -13.25 -18.99 -10.75
C ARG A 237 -13.44 -20.23 -9.87
N VAL A 238 -12.35 -20.80 -9.42
CA VAL A 238 -12.32 -21.96 -8.51
C VAL A 238 -11.41 -21.67 -7.33
N THR A 239 -11.48 -22.48 -6.30
CA THR A 239 -10.54 -22.42 -5.19
C THR A 239 -9.41 -23.43 -5.36
N ARG A 240 -8.26 -23.09 -4.78
CA ARG A 240 -7.09 -23.96 -4.65
C ARG A 240 -6.82 -24.21 -3.17
N ARG A 241 -6.58 -25.48 -2.80
CA ARG A 241 -6.24 -25.80 -1.42
C ARG A 241 -4.74 -25.67 -1.17
N GLU A 242 -4.40 -24.85 -0.15
CA GLU A 242 -3.01 -24.62 0.25
C GLU A 242 -2.97 -24.34 1.76
N GLU A 243 -2.02 -24.93 2.48
CA GLU A 243 -1.90 -24.80 3.95
C GLU A 243 -3.22 -24.98 4.73
N GLY A 244 -4.10 -25.83 4.22
CA GLY A 244 -5.43 -26.08 4.78
C GLY A 244 -6.48 -25.02 4.48
N LEU A 245 -6.12 -23.98 3.72
CA LEU A 245 -7.00 -22.92 3.23
C LEU A 245 -7.56 -23.26 1.87
N ASP A 246 -8.78 -22.83 1.59
CA ASP A 246 -9.36 -22.86 0.25
C ASP A 246 -9.21 -21.45 -0.33
N LEU A 247 -8.15 -21.23 -1.12
CA LEU A 247 -7.78 -19.92 -1.64
C LEU A 247 -8.48 -19.64 -2.98
N PRO A 248 -9.03 -18.43 -3.21
CA PRO A 248 -9.57 -18.08 -4.51
C PRO A 248 -8.43 -17.98 -5.52
N ASN A 249 -8.65 -18.45 -6.75
CA ASN A 249 -7.66 -18.31 -7.82
C ASN A 249 -8.09 -17.32 -8.91
N TRP A 250 -9.16 -16.56 -8.67
CA TRP A 250 -9.69 -15.57 -9.61
C TRP A 250 -9.26 -14.13 -9.33
N LEU A 251 -8.53 -13.89 -8.25
CA LEU A 251 -7.92 -12.60 -7.94
C LEU A 251 -6.64 -12.38 -8.75
N PRO A 252 -6.11 -11.16 -8.85
CA PRO A 252 -4.80 -10.92 -9.42
C PRO A 252 -3.75 -11.83 -8.77
N THR A 253 -2.77 -12.31 -9.51
CA THR A 253 -1.75 -13.26 -9.04
C THR A 253 -2.29 -14.52 -8.36
N GLY A 254 -3.52 -14.91 -8.71
CA GLY A 254 -4.23 -16.05 -8.16
C GLY A 254 -5.06 -15.67 -6.92
N SER A 255 -4.46 -15.41 -5.78
CA SER A 255 -5.14 -15.09 -4.53
C SER A 255 -4.73 -13.73 -3.93
N GLY A 256 -4.27 -12.77 -4.74
CA GLY A 256 -3.86 -11.43 -4.31
C GLY A 256 -5.04 -10.56 -3.92
N ALA A 257 -5.47 -10.66 -2.66
CA ALA A 257 -6.55 -9.84 -2.12
C ALA A 257 -6.13 -8.38 -1.91
N ASP A 258 -4.86 -8.15 -1.67
CA ASP A 258 -4.20 -6.85 -1.60
C ASP A 258 -4.30 -6.09 -2.95
N GLN A 259 -3.89 -6.72 -4.06
CA GLN A 259 -4.06 -6.15 -5.39
C GLN A 259 -5.53 -5.99 -5.78
N ALA A 260 -6.38 -6.96 -5.41
CA ALA A 260 -7.81 -6.88 -5.61
C ALA A 260 -8.43 -5.69 -4.88
N ALA A 261 -7.94 -5.36 -3.68
CA ALA A 261 -8.38 -4.20 -2.92
C ALA A 261 -8.07 -2.89 -3.67
N VAL A 262 -6.84 -2.73 -4.17
CA VAL A 262 -6.48 -1.55 -4.99
C VAL A 262 -7.32 -1.47 -6.26
N ALA A 263 -7.58 -2.62 -6.92
CA ALA A 263 -8.45 -2.68 -8.09
C ALA A 263 -9.89 -2.22 -7.76
N VAL A 264 -10.48 -2.68 -6.65
CA VAL A 264 -11.81 -2.26 -6.20
C VAL A 264 -11.84 -0.75 -5.96
N ILE A 265 -10.86 -0.21 -5.22
CA ILE A 265 -10.81 1.21 -4.88
C ILE A 265 -10.71 2.08 -6.14
N GLY A 266 -9.90 1.67 -7.13
CA GLY A 266 -9.76 2.40 -8.40
C GLY A 266 -10.95 2.23 -9.35
N LEU A 267 -11.60 1.05 -9.34
CA LEU A 267 -12.75 0.77 -10.21
C LEU A 267 -14.06 1.39 -9.71
N LEU A 268 -14.23 1.63 -8.42
CA LEU A 268 -15.45 2.23 -7.88
C LEU A 268 -15.74 3.62 -8.48
N PRO A 269 -14.80 4.60 -8.49
CA PRO A 269 -15.04 5.88 -9.13
C PRO A 269 -15.19 5.77 -10.66
N TYR A 270 -14.51 4.85 -11.31
CA TYR A 270 -14.73 4.56 -12.72
C TYR A 270 -16.17 4.08 -12.98
N TYR A 271 -16.67 3.16 -12.15
CA TYR A 271 -18.05 2.69 -12.24
C TYR A 271 -19.06 3.82 -11.97
N ASP A 272 -18.77 4.73 -11.05
CA ASP A 272 -19.65 5.87 -10.74
C ASP A 272 -19.90 6.77 -11.97
N ARG A 273 -18.89 6.96 -12.82
CA ARG A 273 -19.05 7.80 -14.02
C ARG A 273 -19.56 7.05 -15.25
N THR A 274 -19.36 5.72 -15.32
CA THR A 274 -19.67 4.95 -16.54
C THR A 274 -20.90 4.07 -16.43
N HIS A 275 -21.24 3.62 -15.23
CA HIS A 275 -22.29 2.62 -14.95
C HIS A 275 -22.13 1.33 -15.77
N ASP A 276 -20.88 0.92 -16.05
CA ASP A 276 -20.58 -0.24 -16.86
C ASP A 276 -20.77 -1.55 -16.05
N ASP A 277 -21.75 -2.36 -16.43
CA ASP A 277 -22.07 -3.63 -15.78
C ASP A 277 -20.89 -4.62 -15.74
N LYS A 278 -19.98 -4.58 -16.73
CA LYS A 278 -18.78 -5.44 -16.71
C LYS A 278 -17.82 -4.99 -15.60
N VAL A 279 -17.69 -3.69 -15.38
CA VAL A 279 -16.90 -3.14 -14.27
C VAL A 279 -17.53 -3.52 -12.93
N LEU A 280 -18.86 -3.39 -12.79
CA LEU A 280 -19.58 -3.85 -11.61
C LEU A 280 -19.32 -5.35 -11.32
N ASN A 281 -19.34 -6.18 -12.34
CA ASN A 281 -19.04 -7.61 -12.22
C ASN A 281 -17.60 -7.88 -11.75
N ILE A 282 -16.62 -7.05 -12.19
CA ILE A 282 -15.23 -7.15 -11.73
C ILE A 282 -15.15 -6.74 -10.25
N ILE A 283 -15.69 -5.58 -9.89
CA ILE A 283 -15.72 -5.09 -8.51
C ILE A 283 -16.30 -6.16 -7.57
N THR A 284 -17.47 -6.73 -7.95
CA THR A 284 -18.12 -7.78 -7.16
C THR A 284 -17.25 -9.03 -7.05
N ALA A 285 -16.64 -9.47 -8.15
CA ALA A 285 -15.77 -10.64 -8.14
C ALA A 285 -14.51 -10.45 -7.28
N MET A 286 -13.91 -9.25 -7.31
CA MET A 286 -12.75 -8.91 -6.47
C MET A 286 -13.17 -8.84 -5.00
N ALA A 287 -14.27 -8.16 -4.68
CA ALA A 287 -14.78 -8.07 -3.30
C ALA A 287 -15.18 -9.45 -2.73
N ASP A 288 -15.84 -10.31 -3.52
CA ASP A 288 -16.13 -11.71 -3.13
C ASP A 288 -14.84 -12.49 -2.84
N GLY A 289 -13.79 -12.26 -3.65
CA GLY A 289 -12.50 -12.90 -3.43
C GLY A 289 -11.79 -12.40 -2.16
N ILE A 290 -11.84 -11.11 -1.89
CA ILE A 290 -11.32 -10.53 -0.63
C ILE A 290 -12.06 -11.13 0.56
N MET A 291 -13.40 -11.19 0.53
CA MET A 291 -14.20 -11.86 1.57
C MET A 291 -13.78 -13.32 1.77
N HIS A 292 -13.46 -14.03 0.69
CA HIS A 292 -13.00 -15.42 0.76
C HIS A 292 -11.63 -15.57 1.44
N MET A 293 -10.81 -14.54 1.42
CA MET A 293 -9.50 -14.50 2.10
C MET A 293 -9.60 -14.13 3.59
N GLN A 294 -10.80 -13.88 4.13
CA GLN A 294 -10.97 -13.59 5.55
C GLN A 294 -10.69 -14.83 6.40
N ALA A 295 -9.91 -14.67 7.45
CA ALA A 295 -9.42 -15.74 8.31
C ALA A 295 -9.70 -15.46 9.79
N GLY A 296 -9.94 -16.52 10.56
CA GLY A 296 -10.30 -16.39 11.98
C GLY A 296 -11.74 -15.91 12.18
N ASP A 297 -12.02 -15.46 13.38
CA ASP A 297 -13.32 -14.90 13.78
C ASP A 297 -13.15 -13.93 14.98
N THR A 298 -14.24 -13.47 15.57
CA THR A 298 -14.22 -12.51 16.70
C THR A 298 -13.40 -12.96 17.91
N ARG A 299 -13.09 -14.26 18.04
CA ARG A 299 -12.42 -14.84 19.23
C ARG A 299 -11.16 -15.63 18.89
N ARG A 300 -10.97 -16.01 17.61
CA ARG A 300 -9.88 -16.89 17.19
C ARG A 300 -9.01 -16.19 16.15
N PHE A 301 -7.69 -16.26 16.41
CA PHE A 301 -6.67 -15.77 15.48
C PHE A 301 -6.93 -16.29 14.05
N PRO A 302 -6.75 -15.44 13.04
CA PRO A 302 -6.25 -14.04 13.05
C PRO A 302 -7.37 -12.98 13.14
N TYR A 303 -8.43 -13.24 13.90
CA TYR A 303 -9.43 -12.26 14.34
C TYR A 303 -10.15 -11.51 13.21
N GLY A 304 -10.44 -12.21 12.11
CA GLY A 304 -11.14 -11.65 10.96
C GLY A 304 -10.24 -10.90 9.98
N ALA A 305 -8.92 -11.03 10.09
CA ALA A 305 -7.99 -10.48 9.10
C ALA A 305 -8.25 -11.02 7.70
N HIS A 306 -8.18 -10.19 6.69
CA HIS A 306 -8.12 -10.63 5.30
C HIS A 306 -6.65 -10.88 4.91
N LEU A 307 -6.32 -12.15 4.59
CA LEU A 307 -4.98 -12.48 4.12
C LEU A 307 -4.70 -11.73 2.83
N SER A 308 -3.48 -11.23 2.69
CA SER A 308 -3.08 -10.39 1.56
C SER A 308 -2.86 -11.22 0.30
N TRP A 309 -2.10 -12.32 0.42
CA TRP A 309 -1.80 -13.23 -0.66
C TRP A 309 -1.52 -14.64 -0.12
N ARG A 310 -2.11 -15.66 -0.72
CA ARG A 310 -1.99 -17.05 -0.27
C ARG A 310 -2.34 -17.19 1.22
N ASN A 311 -1.42 -17.75 2.01
CA ASN A 311 -1.58 -17.92 3.45
C ASN A 311 -0.91 -16.80 4.28
N GLU A 312 -0.56 -15.70 3.65
CA GLU A 312 0.17 -14.57 4.24
C GLU A 312 -0.72 -13.35 4.40
N TRP A 313 -0.60 -12.68 5.53
CA TRP A 313 -1.00 -11.30 5.74
C TRP A 313 0.25 -10.45 5.89
N HIS A 314 0.29 -9.31 5.23
CA HIS A 314 1.32 -8.29 5.41
C HIS A 314 0.67 -6.91 5.60
N ALA A 315 1.34 -6.04 6.37
CA ALA A 315 0.80 -4.74 6.75
C ALA A 315 0.77 -3.75 5.58
N TRP A 316 1.82 -3.75 4.74
CA TRP A 316 1.92 -2.83 3.61
C TRP A 316 0.82 -3.14 2.58
N GLY A 317 0.11 -2.09 2.12
CA GLY A 317 -0.96 -2.24 1.13
C GLY A 317 -2.15 -3.10 1.58
N SER A 318 -2.36 -3.29 2.88
CA SER A 318 -3.47 -4.08 3.44
C SER A 318 -4.79 -3.30 3.38
N ASP A 319 -5.22 -2.94 2.16
CA ASP A 319 -6.41 -2.13 1.90
C ASP A 319 -7.72 -2.95 1.84
N GLN A 320 -7.71 -4.24 2.14
CA GLN A 320 -8.84 -5.16 1.95
C GLN A 320 -10.09 -4.72 2.72
N ALA A 321 -9.94 -4.38 4.01
CA ALA A 321 -11.07 -3.92 4.83
C ALA A 321 -11.63 -2.60 4.29
N TYR A 322 -10.76 -1.66 3.91
CA TYR A 322 -11.18 -0.38 3.32
C TYR A 322 -11.94 -0.58 2.00
N ALA A 323 -11.42 -1.40 1.10
CA ALA A 323 -12.07 -1.71 -0.18
C ALA A 323 -13.45 -2.36 0.02
N LEU A 324 -13.59 -3.28 0.98
CA LEU A 324 -14.86 -3.90 1.31
C LEU A 324 -15.87 -2.91 1.89
N LEU A 325 -15.45 -2.00 2.76
CA LEU A 325 -16.31 -0.96 3.32
C LEU A 325 -16.83 -0.03 2.23
N LEU A 326 -15.96 0.44 1.33
CA LEU A 326 -16.34 1.26 0.19
C LEU A 326 -17.31 0.53 -0.75
N ALA A 327 -16.96 -0.68 -1.17
CA ALA A 327 -17.79 -1.49 -2.05
C ALA A 327 -19.13 -1.84 -1.39
N GLY A 328 -19.11 -2.17 -0.10
CA GLY A 328 -20.31 -2.51 0.67
C GLY A 328 -21.30 -1.38 0.77
N GLN A 329 -20.82 -0.16 1.00
CA GLN A 329 -21.66 1.04 1.01
C GLN A 329 -22.18 1.36 -0.40
N LYS A 330 -21.30 1.37 -1.39
CA LYS A 330 -21.62 1.75 -2.76
C LYS A 330 -22.60 0.79 -3.44
N LEU A 331 -22.44 -0.51 -3.21
CA LEU A 331 -23.24 -1.55 -3.85
C LEU A 331 -24.40 -2.05 -2.98
N ALA A 332 -24.65 -1.42 -1.83
CA ALA A 332 -25.65 -1.86 -0.83
C ALA A 332 -25.46 -3.33 -0.43
N ARG A 333 -24.20 -3.77 -0.20
CA ARG A 333 -23.81 -5.12 0.20
C ARG A 333 -23.42 -5.15 1.69
N PRO A 334 -24.39 -5.43 2.58
CA PRO A 334 -24.13 -5.44 4.04
C PRO A 334 -23.13 -6.51 4.47
N ASP A 335 -23.00 -7.59 3.72
CA ASP A 335 -22.00 -8.63 3.95
C ASP A 335 -20.56 -8.11 3.76
N TYR A 336 -20.29 -7.29 2.75
CA TYR A 336 -18.98 -6.65 2.57
C TYR A 336 -18.69 -5.67 3.72
N VAL A 337 -19.67 -4.85 4.09
CA VAL A 337 -19.55 -3.97 5.26
C VAL A 337 -19.23 -4.79 6.52
N HIS A 338 -19.94 -5.90 6.75
CA HIS A 338 -19.68 -6.79 7.89
C HIS A 338 -18.26 -7.36 7.87
N GLY A 339 -17.78 -7.82 6.71
CA GLY A 339 -16.42 -8.35 6.56
C GLY A 339 -15.34 -7.32 6.90
N GLY A 340 -15.46 -6.10 6.36
CA GLY A 340 -14.54 -5.01 6.69
C GLY A 340 -14.59 -4.61 8.17
N LEU A 341 -15.80 -4.49 8.74
CA LEU A 341 -15.97 -4.16 10.16
C LEU A 341 -15.39 -5.25 11.08
N LEU A 342 -15.45 -6.52 10.71
CA LEU A 342 -14.89 -7.61 11.52
C LEU A 342 -13.37 -7.46 11.69
N GLU A 343 -12.67 -7.10 10.63
CA GLU A 343 -11.23 -6.82 10.69
C GLU A 343 -10.92 -5.59 11.55
N VAL A 344 -11.66 -4.49 11.34
CA VAL A 344 -11.47 -3.25 12.11
C VAL A 344 -11.79 -3.43 13.60
N ASP A 345 -12.83 -4.20 13.93
CA ASP A 345 -13.26 -4.39 15.33
C ASP A 345 -12.36 -5.37 16.12
N HIS A 346 -11.69 -6.32 15.45
CA HIS A 346 -11.02 -7.41 16.17
C HIS A 346 -9.54 -7.57 15.81
N PHE A 347 -9.19 -7.46 14.54
CA PHE A 347 -7.80 -7.63 14.12
C PHE A 347 -6.95 -6.38 14.37
N TYR A 348 -7.45 -5.18 14.10
CA TYR A 348 -6.68 -3.95 14.33
C TYR A 348 -6.35 -3.74 15.81
N PRO A 349 -7.28 -3.92 16.78
CA PRO A 349 -6.91 -3.89 18.19
C PRO A 349 -5.84 -4.91 18.57
N TYR A 350 -5.87 -6.12 17.99
CA TYR A 350 -4.83 -7.12 18.20
C TYR A 350 -3.47 -6.63 17.70
N LEU A 351 -3.39 -6.04 16.48
CA LEU A 351 -2.14 -5.49 15.94
C LEU A 351 -1.59 -4.36 16.81
N ILE A 352 -2.44 -3.43 17.24
CA ILE A 352 -2.07 -2.29 18.09
C ILE A 352 -1.52 -2.78 19.41
N GLN A 353 -2.19 -3.72 20.08
CA GLN A 353 -1.75 -4.31 21.36
C GLN A 353 -0.42 -5.06 21.24
N ARG A 354 -0.15 -5.68 20.10
CA ARG A 354 1.11 -6.36 19.80
C ARG A 354 2.25 -5.40 19.43
N GLY A 355 1.97 -4.11 19.30
CA GLY A 355 2.94 -3.11 18.85
C GLY A 355 3.25 -3.24 17.37
N TYR A 356 2.25 -3.64 16.60
CA TYR A 356 2.22 -3.89 15.16
C TYR A 356 3.06 -5.09 14.72
N LEU A 357 2.69 -5.66 13.58
CA LEU A 357 3.43 -6.69 12.85
C LEU A 357 3.66 -6.22 11.42
N SER A 358 4.74 -6.65 10.81
CA SER A 358 5.00 -6.46 9.38
C SER A 358 4.25 -7.50 8.55
N ALA A 359 4.33 -8.77 8.96
CA ALA A 359 3.67 -9.88 8.28
C ALA A 359 3.46 -11.08 9.20
N PHE A 360 2.59 -11.99 8.79
CA PHE A 360 2.52 -13.34 9.34
C PHE A 360 2.01 -14.33 8.30
N LYS A 361 2.39 -15.60 8.45
CA LYS A 361 1.83 -16.71 7.67
C LYS A 361 0.99 -17.62 8.56
N VAL A 362 -0.08 -18.16 7.98
CA VAL A 362 -0.97 -19.07 8.71
C VAL A 362 -1.06 -20.45 8.05
N ARG A 363 -1.36 -21.45 8.89
CA ARG A 363 -1.82 -22.78 8.48
C ARG A 363 -3.15 -23.06 9.14
N LYS A 364 -4.11 -23.58 8.39
CA LYS A 364 -5.41 -23.99 8.92
C LYS A 364 -5.41 -25.49 9.21
N VAL A 365 -5.70 -25.85 10.47
CA VAL A 365 -5.83 -27.24 10.92
C VAL A 365 -7.20 -27.40 11.57
N GLY A 366 -8.09 -28.10 10.89
CA GLY A 366 -9.51 -28.15 11.28
C GLY A 366 -10.12 -26.74 11.27
N ASN A 367 -10.65 -26.29 12.42
CA ASN A 367 -11.24 -24.96 12.58
C ASN A 367 -10.27 -23.95 13.23
N ARG A 368 -8.97 -24.24 13.31
CA ARG A 368 -7.97 -23.36 13.91
C ARG A 368 -6.99 -22.86 12.87
N TYR A 369 -6.61 -21.60 13.01
CA TYR A 369 -5.50 -21.00 12.29
C TYR A 369 -4.30 -20.94 13.24
N LEU A 370 -3.16 -21.41 12.77
CA LEU A 370 -1.90 -21.38 13.49
C LEU A 370 -0.97 -20.40 12.79
N ALA A 371 -0.41 -19.45 13.53
CA ALA A 371 0.70 -18.64 13.01
C ALA A 371 1.92 -19.57 12.87
N ILE A 372 2.45 -19.67 11.66
CA ILE A 372 3.64 -20.50 11.36
C ILE A 372 4.88 -19.65 11.11
N HIS A 373 4.69 -18.36 10.96
CA HIS A 373 5.72 -17.35 10.81
C HIS A 373 5.13 -16.01 11.22
N GLU A 374 5.89 -15.20 11.98
CA GLU A 374 5.54 -13.83 12.33
C GLU A 374 6.76 -12.93 12.13
N GLU A 375 6.55 -11.79 11.47
CA GLU A 375 7.53 -10.74 11.30
C GLU A 375 7.02 -9.45 11.95
N ARG A 376 7.83 -8.88 12.83
CA ARG A 376 7.49 -7.62 13.48
C ARG A 376 7.96 -6.40 12.70
N PHE A 377 9.02 -6.56 11.93
CA PHE A 377 9.70 -5.49 11.20
C PHE A 377 9.93 -5.87 9.73
N PRO A 378 10.06 -4.86 8.84
CA PRO A 378 9.97 -3.42 9.10
C PRO A 378 8.53 -2.96 9.39
N GLN A 379 8.36 -1.90 10.17
CA GLN A 379 7.11 -1.17 10.31
C GLN A 379 7.23 0.13 9.53
N ILE A 380 6.31 0.40 8.62
CA ILE A 380 6.34 1.54 7.69
C ILE A 380 4.98 2.23 7.65
N ALA A 381 4.94 3.49 7.22
CA ALA A 381 3.69 4.27 7.12
C ALA A 381 2.65 3.60 6.20
N TYR A 382 3.10 2.90 5.16
CA TYR A 382 2.23 2.14 4.25
C TYR A 382 1.52 0.93 4.93
N GLY A 383 2.00 0.49 6.11
CA GLY A 383 1.29 -0.49 6.94
C GLY A 383 0.28 0.16 7.91
N ILE A 384 0.36 1.48 8.11
CA ILE A 384 -0.49 2.22 9.05
C ILE A 384 -1.68 2.90 8.34
N ARG A 385 -1.43 3.53 7.19
CA ARG A 385 -2.48 4.24 6.44
C ARG A 385 -3.70 3.35 6.10
N PRO A 386 -3.57 2.08 5.66
CA PRO A 386 -4.73 1.24 5.39
C PRO A 386 -5.62 1.03 6.61
N MET A 387 -5.01 0.87 7.81
CA MET A 387 -5.76 0.73 9.06
C MET A 387 -6.54 2.01 9.41
N VAL A 388 -5.90 3.18 9.24
CA VAL A 388 -6.52 4.49 9.46
C VAL A 388 -7.70 4.67 8.50
N TYR A 389 -7.52 4.40 7.22
CA TYR A 389 -8.55 4.53 6.19
C TYR A 389 -9.75 3.63 6.46
N ALA A 390 -9.52 2.35 6.75
CA ALA A 390 -10.60 1.43 7.03
C ALA A 390 -11.36 1.81 8.31
N ALA A 391 -10.66 2.25 9.36
CA ALA A 391 -11.30 2.66 10.61
C ALA A 391 -12.11 3.97 10.45
N ILE A 392 -11.60 4.94 9.68
CA ILE A 392 -12.34 6.17 9.38
C ILE A 392 -13.57 5.87 8.52
N GLU A 393 -13.45 4.99 7.52
CA GLU A 393 -14.59 4.61 6.69
C GLU A 393 -15.65 3.86 7.51
N ALA A 394 -15.24 2.97 8.43
CA ALA A 394 -16.13 2.34 9.39
C ALA A 394 -16.87 3.37 10.28
N TYR A 395 -16.18 4.46 10.67
CA TYR A 395 -16.80 5.58 11.37
C TYR A 395 -17.81 6.31 10.48
N ARG A 396 -17.48 6.62 9.22
CA ARG A 396 -18.38 7.29 8.27
C ARG A 396 -19.66 6.50 8.03
N ILE A 397 -19.55 5.17 7.89
CA ILE A 397 -20.70 4.29 7.66
C ILE A 397 -21.57 4.15 8.91
N THR A 398 -20.97 4.06 10.09
CA THR A 398 -21.70 3.65 11.30
C THR A 398 -21.97 4.76 12.31
N GLY A 399 -21.26 5.87 12.26
CA GLY A 399 -21.26 6.96 13.25
C GLY A 399 -20.70 6.58 14.62
N LYS A 400 -20.11 5.38 14.79
CA LYS A 400 -19.69 4.89 16.10
C LYS A 400 -18.28 5.38 16.45
N GLN A 401 -18.16 6.12 17.54
CA GLN A 401 -16.91 6.75 18.01
C GLN A 401 -15.74 5.74 18.21
N ARG A 402 -16.02 4.48 18.55
CA ARG A 402 -14.98 3.47 18.68
C ARG A 402 -14.11 3.31 17.42
N TYR A 403 -14.67 3.53 16.23
CA TYR A 403 -13.90 3.44 14.98
C TYR A 403 -12.98 4.64 14.80
N LEU A 404 -13.44 5.84 15.18
CA LEU A 404 -12.56 7.00 15.23
C LEU A 404 -11.43 6.80 16.24
N ALA A 405 -11.72 6.26 17.43
CA ALA A 405 -10.69 5.89 18.41
C ALA A 405 -9.70 4.87 17.85
N THR A 406 -10.15 3.85 17.11
CA THR A 406 -9.26 2.88 16.43
C THR A 406 -8.36 3.58 15.40
N ALA A 407 -8.89 4.50 14.58
CA ALA A 407 -8.11 5.27 13.62
C ALA A 407 -7.01 6.11 14.31
N LEU A 408 -7.37 6.82 15.39
CA LEU A 408 -6.44 7.62 16.17
C LEU A 408 -5.35 6.77 16.83
N HIS A 409 -5.70 5.60 17.39
CA HIS A 409 -4.71 4.67 17.93
C HIS A 409 -3.78 4.12 16.85
N ALA A 410 -4.29 3.77 15.66
CA ALA A 410 -3.43 3.36 14.55
C ALA A 410 -2.49 4.48 14.12
N ALA A 411 -3.01 5.69 13.94
CA ALA A 411 -2.22 6.86 13.54
C ALA A 411 -1.22 7.31 14.63
N SER A 412 -1.43 6.98 15.90
CA SER A 412 -0.49 7.31 16.98
C SER A 412 0.89 6.65 16.80
N TRP A 413 1.02 5.68 15.89
CA TRP A 413 2.32 5.20 15.41
C TRP A 413 3.18 6.34 14.85
N LEU A 414 2.57 7.29 14.13
CA LEU A 414 3.25 8.47 13.59
C LEU A 414 3.77 9.41 14.68
N THR A 415 3.10 9.47 15.83
CA THR A 415 3.45 10.38 16.94
C THR A 415 4.21 9.71 18.07
N GLY A 416 4.63 8.45 17.92
CA GLY A 416 5.55 7.77 18.85
C GLY A 416 4.95 6.60 19.62
N THR A 417 3.67 6.27 19.46
CA THR A 417 3.09 5.04 20.03
C THR A 417 3.43 3.85 19.12
N ASN A 418 4.72 3.53 19.03
CA ASN A 418 5.28 2.52 18.13
C ASN A 418 6.43 1.77 18.83
N ALA A 419 7.03 0.80 18.14
CA ALA A 419 8.08 -0.04 18.68
C ALA A 419 9.35 0.73 19.08
N ALA A 420 9.62 1.88 18.47
CA ALA A 420 10.79 2.71 18.76
C ALA A 420 10.53 3.77 19.85
N HIS A 421 9.28 3.97 20.28
CA HIS A 421 8.86 5.05 21.16
C HIS A 421 9.35 6.44 20.68
N GLN A 422 9.39 6.65 19.36
CA GLN A 422 9.82 7.87 18.70
C GLN A 422 8.80 8.31 17.67
N ALA A 423 8.61 9.64 17.56
CA ALA A 423 7.79 10.18 16.46
C ALA A 423 8.40 9.80 15.12
N MET A 424 7.55 9.26 14.24
CA MET A 424 7.88 8.95 12.85
C MET A 424 7.51 10.12 11.93
N TYR A 425 6.71 11.06 12.40
CA TYR A 425 6.32 12.28 11.73
C TYR A 425 6.97 13.49 12.40
N ASP A 426 7.70 14.28 11.62
CA ASP A 426 8.22 15.59 12.01
C ASP A 426 7.29 16.69 11.49
N ALA A 427 6.40 17.18 12.35
CA ALA A 427 5.41 18.18 12.00
C ALA A 427 5.99 19.55 11.58
N ALA A 428 7.25 19.85 11.92
CA ALA A 428 7.89 21.09 11.51
C ALA A 428 8.30 21.09 10.03
N SER A 429 8.74 19.94 9.53
CA SER A 429 9.20 19.80 8.14
C SER A 429 8.22 19.04 7.24
N GLY A 430 7.26 18.32 7.80
CA GLY A 430 6.39 17.41 7.05
C GLY A 430 7.03 16.07 6.69
N ARG A 431 8.21 15.75 7.26
CA ARG A 431 8.90 14.48 7.02
C ARG A 431 8.21 13.32 7.73
N ILE A 432 8.07 12.21 7.02
CA ILE A 432 7.68 10.93 7.61
C ILE A 432 8.82 9.95 7.37
N PHE A 433 9.43 9.48 8.46
CA PHE A 433 10.60 8.60 8.38
C PHE A 433 10.21 7.25 7.79
N ASP A 434 11.11 6.66 6.99
CA ASP A 434 10.85 5.47 6.17
C ASP A 434 10.39 4.25 6.97
N GLY A 435 10.78 4.15 8.24
CA GLY A 435 10.27 3.06 9.03
C GLY A 435 11.07 2.73 10.28
N ILE A 436 10.62 1.67 10.94
CA ILE A 436 11.26 1.11 12.14
C ILE A 436 11.72 -0.30 11.79
N GLY A 437 13.02 -0.53 11.92
CA GLY A 437 13.64 -1.81 11.65
C GLY A 437 13.88 -2.68 12.87
N PRO A 438 14.55 -3.85 12.68
CA PRO A 438 14.94 -4.75 13.75
C PRO A 438 15.68 -4.02 14.87
N GLY A 439 15.37 -4.40 16.14
CA GLY A 439 15.89 -3.71 17.31
C GLY A 439 15.27 -2.33 17.53
N ALA A 440 14.11 -2.06 16.94
CA ALA A 440 13.38 -0.80 17.04
C ALA A 440 14.19 0.43 16.55
N LYS A 441 15.07 0.22 15.57
CA LYS A 441 15.88 1.30 14.98
C LYS A 441 15.06 2.08 13.95
N VAL A 442 14.98 3.39 14.13
CA VAL A 442 14.32 4.28 13.17
C VAL A 442 15.24 4.51 11.96
N ASN A 443 14.75 4.22 10.75
CA ASN A 443 15.33 4.70 9.51
C ASN A 443 14.82 6.12 9.28
N ARG A 444 15.71 7.10 9.40
CA ARG A 444 15.37 8.53 9.31
C ARG A 444 15.38 9.08 7.87
N ASN A 445 15.61 8.26 6.87
CA ASN A 445 15.29 8.64 5.50
C ASN A 445 13.81 8.98 5.41
N SER A 446 13.42 9.72 4.38
CA SER A 446 12.04 10.14 4.20
C SER A 446 11.76 10.21 2.70
N GLY A 447 11.46 9.08 2.12
CA GLY A 447 11.19 8.94 0.69
C GLY A 447 9.73 9.23 0.33
N ALA A 448 9.39 9.04 -0.94
CA ALA A 448 8.07 9.31 -1.48
C ALA A 448 6.97 8.46 -0.81
N GLU A 449 7.14 7.15 -0.76
CA GLU A 449 6.13 6.24 -0.19
C GLU A 449 5.80 6.59 1.25
N SER A 450 6.81 6.69 2.12
CA SER A 450 6.59 6.99 3.54
C SER A 450 5.93 8.35 3.74
N THR A 451 6.40 9.37 3.01
CA THR A 451 5.86 10.73 3.10
C THR A 451 4.42 10.78 2.67
N VAL A 452 4.08 10.23 1.50
CA VAL A 452 2.73 10.30 0.96
C VAL A 452 1.74 9.45 1.79
N GLU A 453 2.11 8.22 2.15
CA GLU A 453 1.25 7.34 2.93
C GLU A 453 0.94 7.91 4.32
N GLY A 454 1.92 8.51 4.98
CA GLY A 454 1.67 9.16 6.26
C GLY A 454 0.84 10.43 6.14
N LEU A 455 1.07 11.26 5.11
CA LEU A 455 0.24 12.45 4.87
C LEU A 455 -1.19 12.09 4.51
N LEU A 456 -1.42 11.01 3.75
CA LEU A 456 -2.75 10.49 3.46
C LEU A 456 -3.49 10.10 4.76
N ALA A 457 -2.81 9.40 5.68
CA ALA A 457 -3.40 9.04 6.98
C ALA A 457 -3.77 10.30 7.79
N LEU A 458 -2.89 11.30 7.86
CA LEU A 458 -3.13 12.55 8.58
C LEU A 458 -4.29 13.34 7.96
N GLN A 459 -4.33 13.47 6.63
CA GLN A 459 -5.41 14.17 5.93
C GLN A 459 -6.77 13.51 6.17
N ASP A 460 -6.83 12.19 6.20
CA ASP A 460 -8.11 11.50 6.42
C ASP A 460 -8.62 11.70 7.85
N LEU A 461 -7.72 11.72 8.86
CA LEU A 461 -8.05 12.12 10.22
C LEU A 461 -8.57 13.55 10.31
N GLU A 462 -7.91 14.51 9.66
CA GLU A 462 -8.38 15.90 9.60
C GLU A 462 -9.80 16.03 9.02
N SER A 463 -10.16 15.14 8.09
CA SER A 463 -11.48 15.17 7.44
C SER A 463 -12.64 14.89 8.39
N VAL A 464 -12.38 14.20 9.50
CA VAL A 464 -13.38 13.83 10.51
C VAL A 464 -13.26 14.66 11.78
N ALA A 465 -12.08 15.26 12.05
CA ALA A 465 -11.86 16.15 13.19
C ALA A 465 -12.54 17.52 13.04
N ARG A 466 -12.80 17.96 11.81
CA ARG A 466 -13.40 19.28 11.49
C ARG A 466 -14.94 19.23 11.32
N ARG A 467 -15.54 18.05 11.52
CA ARG A 467 -17.01 17.87 11.48
C ARG A 467 -17.57 17.85 12.89
#